data_5e69853a27fb034cb9f3c67e258a9f81
#
_entry.id   5e69853a27fb034cb9f3c67e258a9f81
#
_cell.length_a   1.000
_cell.length_b   1.000
_cell.length_c   1.000
_cell.angle_alpha   90.00
_cell.angle_beta   90.00
_cell.angle_gamma   90.00
#
_symmetry.space_group_name_H-M   'P 1'
#
loop_
_entity.id
_entity.type
_entity.pdbx_description
1 polymer ?
#
loop_
_entity_poly.entity_id
_entity_poly.type
_entity_poly.pdbx_seq_one_letter_code
_entity_poly.pdbx_strand_id
1 'polypeptide(L)'
;LPDVGVIAEPFTIGVHAAMRAKIQIGDTVVVQGSGAIGLVTLICAKISGAGKLIMVGGPAGRLELARKMGADVTIDIDQVASVEDRTELVMSHTTNEEGTDIVFECAGFLPATPEGLGYVKYDGTFVEVGHFVDMGSIDLNLNQLLMRKNLRLEAVWASQYEHFVRGLPILEKNEFPFAEMVSHVLPLSRVKEGFEALNGNYQLDDKTTVKIVVQSDAD
;
A
#
# COMPACT_ATOMS: atom_id res chain seq x y z
N LEU A 1 -13.38 17.18 8.97
CA LEU A 1 -14.39 16.41 8.25
C LEU A 1 -14.48 15.03 8.91
N PRO A 2 -15.66 14.57 9.43
CA PRO A 2 -15.78 13.29 10.13
C PRO A 2 -15.27 12.12 9.28
N ASP A 3 -15.58 12.11 7.98
CA ASP A 3 -15.23 11.04 7.05
C ASP A 3 -13.71 10.94 6.80
N VAL A 4 -12.97 12.03 6.95
CA VAL A 4 -11.51 12.02 6.83
C VAL A 4 -10.84 11.68 8.16
N GLY A 5 -11.48 11.99 9.29
CA GLY A 5 -10.95 11.72 10.63
C GLY A 5 -10.68 10.22 10.88
N VAL A 6 -11.50 9.31 10.32
CA VAL A 6 -11.32 7.87 10.45
C VAL A 6 -10.12 7.33 9.65
N ILE A 7 -9.53 8.16 8.77
CA ILE A 7 -8.32 7.84 8.02
C ILE A 7 -7.06 8.21 8.81
N ALA A 8 -7.18 9.01 9.87
CA ALA A 8 -6.02 9.53 10.60
C ALA A 8 -5.07 8.41 11.09
N GLU A 9 -5.62 7.35 11.71
CA GLU A 9 -4.79 6.25 12.19
C GLU A 9 -4.10 5.50 11.06
N PRO A 10 -4.79 4.94 10.03
CA PRO A 10 -4.09 4.26 8.94
C PRO A 10 -3.16 5.20 8.16
N PHE A 11 -3.45 6.48 8.06
CA PHE A 11 -2.58 7.44 7.39
C PHE A 11 -1.22 7.55 8.08
N THR A 12 -1.18 7.47 9.41
CA THR A 12 0.08 7.51 10.16
C THR A 12 0.99 6.31 9.89
N ILE A 13 0.43 5.16 9.49
CA ILE A 13 1.21 4.00 9.04
C ILE A 13 1.93 4.35 7.72
N GLY A 14 1.23 4.98 6.77
CA GLY A 14 1.84 5.48 5.53
C GLY A 14 2.96 6.50 5.79
N VAL A 15 2.75 7.42 6.73
CA VAL A 15 3.80 8.37 7.17
C VAL A 15 5.01 7.64 7.73
N HIS A 16 4.80 6.66 8.63
CA HIS A 16 5.87 5.86 9.19
C HIS A 16 6.65 5.12 8.09
N ALA A 17 5.94 4.47 7.17
CA ALA A 17 6.54 3.74 6.06
C ALA A 17 7.41 4.67 5.18
N ALA A 18 6.89 5.83 4.77
CA ALA A 18 7.63 6.80 3.96
C ALA A 18 8.88 7.34 4.69
N MET A 19 8.79 7.60 6.00
CA MET A 19 9.94 8.01 6.81
C MET A 19 11.03 6.93 6.89
N ARG A 20 10.63 5.65 7.02
CA ARG A 20 11.57 4.52 7.04
C ARG A 20 12.24 4.30 5.69
N ALA A 21 11.50 4.46 4.60
CA ALA A 21 12.00 4.29 3.24
C ALA A 21 13.07 5.30 2.86
N LYS A 22 13.04 6.53 3.42
CA LYS A 22 13.94 7.64 3.09
C LYS A 22 13.91 8.00 1.60
N ILE A 23 12.70 8.12 1.07
CA ILE A 23 12.44 8.43 -0.35
C ILE A 23 13.24 9.67 -0.78
N GLN A 24 13.92 9.57 -1.90
CA GLN A 24 14.61 10.68 -2.54
C GLN A 24 13.75 11.26 -3.68
N ILE A 25 13.98 12.53 -4.00
CA ILE A 25 13.31 13.18 -5.14
C ILE A 25 13.64 12.42 -6.43
N GLY A 26 12.59 11.98 -7.11
CA GLY A 26 12.72 11.28 -8.39
C GLY A 26 12.75 9.76 -8.29
N ASP A 27 12.75 9.16 -7.08
CA ASP A 27 12.72 7.72 -6.90
C ASP A 27 11.53 7.08 -7.63
N THR A 28 11.75 5.90 -8.20
CA THR A 28 10.69 5.01 -8.67
C THR A 28 10.28 4.09 -7.53
N VAL A 29 9.01 4.14 -7.17
CA VAL A 29 8.46 3.45 -6.00
C VAL A 29 7.35 2.49 -6.41
N VAL A 30 7.42 1.25 -5.95
CA VAL A 30 6.32 0.29 -6.02
C VAL A 30 5.61 0.21 -4.67
N VAL A 31 4.30 0.16 -4.69
CA VAL A 31 3.47 -0.22 -3.55
C VAL A 31 2.69 -1.48 -3.93
N GLN A 32 2.96 -2.58 -3.23
CA GLN A 32 2.18 -3.81 -3.35
C GLN A 32 1.01 -3.80 -2.37
N GLY A 33 -0.18 -4.12 -2.86
CA GLY A 33 -1.40 -4.11 -2.06
C GLY A 33 -2.16 -2.79 -2.13
N SER A 34 -3.30 -2.80 -2.81
CA SER A 34 -4.18 -1.64 -3.02
C SER A 34 -5.26 -1.47 -1.94
N GLY A 35 -5.02 -2.01 -0.74
CA GLY A 35 -5.87 -1.80 0.44
C GLY A 35 -5.67 -0.41 1.07
N ALA A 36 -6.33 -0.17 2.20
CA ALA A 36 -6.26 1.12 2.88
C ALA A 36 -4.82 1.53 3.21
N ILE A 37 -3.99 0.59 3.70
CA ILE A 37 -2.58 0.87 4.04
C ILE A 37 -1.75 1.18 2.80
N GLY A 38 -1.91 0.40 1.71
CA GLY A 38 -1.19 0.67 0.46
C GLY A 38 -1.55 2.02 -0.15
N LEU A 39 -2.83 2.41 -0.12
CA LEU A 39 -3.28 3.71 -0.64
C LEU A 39 -2.71 4.89 0.16
N VAL A 40 -2.70 4.83 1.49
CA VAL A 40 -2.09 5.91 2.29
C VAL A 40 -0.56 5.93 2.15
N THR A 41 0.09 4.76 1.99
CA THR A 41 1.53 4.66 1.72
C THR A 41 1.86 5.27 0.36
N LEU A 42 1.05 5.03 -0.67
CA LEU A 42 1.18 5.64 -1.99
C LEU A 42 1.14 7.18 -1.91
N ILE A 43 0.16 7.73 -1.20
CA ILE A 43 0.05 9.19 -0.98
C ILE A 43 1.29 9.72 -0.27
N CYS A 44 1.73 9.05 0.80
CA CYS A 44 2.91 9.47 1.54
C CYS A 44 4.18 9.40 0.69
N ALA A 45 4.32 8.38 -0.17
CA ALA A 45 5.42 8.29 -1.13
C ALA A 45 5.40 9.46 -2.13
N LYS A 46 4.23 9.80 -2.66
CA LYS A 46 4.06 10.96 -3.56
C LYS A 46 4.50 12.27 -2.90
N ILE A 47 4.00 12.53 -1.69
CA ILE A 47 4.34 13.75 -0.93
C ILE A 47 5.83 13.80 -0.58
N SER A 48 6.47 12.64 -0.39
CA SER A 48 7.90 12.53 -0.07
C SER A 48 8.82 12.77 -1.27
N GLY A 49 8.27 12.88 -2.49
CA GLY A 49 9.05 13.25 -3.67
C GLY A 49 9.31 12.11 -4.66
N ALA A 50 8.61 10.98 -4.54
CA ALA A 50 8.68 9.91 -5.54
C ALA A 50 8.38 10.47 -6.95
N GLY A 51 9.24 10.17 -7.90
CA GLY A 51 9.10 10.61 -9.29
C GLY A 51 8.20 9.73 -10.13
N LYS A 52 8.10 8.46 -9.77
CA LYS A 52 7.18 7.49 -10.37
C LYS A 52 6.60 6.56 -9.32
N LEU A 53 5.29 6.36 -9.37
CA LEU A 53 4.54 5.52 -8.44
C LEU A 53 3.82 4.40 -9.18
N ILE A 54 4.15 3.16 -8.82
CA ILE A 54 3.56 1.95 -9.38
C ILE A 54 2.77 1.26 -8.28
N MET A 55 1.47 1.05 -8.49
CA MET A 55 0.63 0.25 -7.59
C MET A 55 0.42 -1.14 -8.19
N VAL A 56 0.81 -2.17 -7.46
CA VAL A 56 0.53 -3.58 -7.79
C VAL A 56 -0.53 -4.11 -6.83
N GLY A 57 -1.67 -4.57 -7.34
CA GLY A 57 -2.74 -5.05 -6.46
C GLY A 57 -4.04 -5.36 -7.19
N GLY A 58 -5.14 -5.35 -6.47
CA GLY A 58 -6.50 -5.61 -6.93
C GLY A 58 -7.52 -5.44 -5.80
N PRO A 59 -8.80 -5.52 -6.08
CA PRO A 59 -9.43 -5.55 -7.41
C PRO A 59 -9.37 -4.19 -8.14
N ALA A 60 -9.81 -4.18 -9.39
CA ALA A 60 -9.76 -3.02 -10.29
C ALA A 60 -10.30 -1.71 -9.68
N GLY A 61 -11.38 -1.77 -8.90
CA GLY A 61 -11.94 -0.57 -8.24
C GLY A 61 -10.97 0.10 -7.24
N ARG A 62 -10.12 -0.68 -6.56
CA ARG A 62 -9.06 -0.13 -5.69
C ARG A 62 -7.94 0.49 -6.49
N LEU A 63 -7.61 -0.08 -7.65
CA LEU A 63 -6.60 0.46 -8.55
C LEU A 63 -7.06 1.77 -9.21
N GLU A 64 -8.35 1.91 -9.49
CA GLU A 64 -8.91 3.18 -9.95
C GLU A 64 -8.74 4.27 -8.89
N LEU A 65 -9.01 3.95 -7.63
CA LEU A 65 -8.78 4.88 -6.52
C LEU A 65 -7.28 5.21 -6.37
N ALA A 66 -6.39 4.22 -6.55
CA ALA A 66 -4.95 4.45 -6.51
C ALA A 66 -4.49 5.46 -7.58
N ARG A 67 -5.06 5.42 -8.80
CA ARG A 67 -4.80 6.44 -9.84
C ARG A 67 -5.21 7.83 -9.40
N LYS A 68 -6.40 7.97 -8.81
CA LYS A 68 -6.87 9.25 -8.26
C LYS A 68 -5.98 9.77 -7.13
N MET A 69 -5.33 8.87 -6.39
CA MET A 69 -4.39 9.18 -5.31
C MET A 69 -2.97 9.42 -5.79
N GLY A 70 -2.72 9.26 -7.10
CA GLY A 70 -1.48 9.66 -7.72
C GLY A 70 -0.57 8.52 -8.16
N ALA A 71 -1.07 7.28 -8.28
CA ALA A 71 -0.35 6.22 -8.98
C ALA A 71 -0.22 6.57 -10.47
N ASP A 72 1.01 6.54 -10.99
CA ASP A 72 1.30 6.74 -12.41
C ASP A 72 1.01 5.47 -13.22
N VAL A 73 1.23 4.32 -12.60
CA VAL A 73 0.99 2.99 -13.18
C VAL A 73 0.24 2.12 -12.17
N THR A 74 -0.70 1.33 -12.67
CA THR A 74 -1.38 0.30 -11.87
C THR A 74 -1.29 -1.04 -12.57
N ILE A 75 -0.90 -2.08 -11.84
CA ILE A 75 -0.79 -3.46 -12.31
C ILE A 75 -1.84 -4.29 -11.57
N ASP A 76 -2.80 -4.81 -12.31
CA ASP A 76 -3.90 -5.62 -11.76
C ASP A 76 -3.47 -7.09 -11.70
N ILE A 77 -3.38 -7.62 -10.49
CA ILE A 77 -2.97 -9.02 -10.26
C ILE A 77 -4.00 -10.03 -10.77
N ASP A 78 -5.26 -9.61 -10.95
CA ASP A 78 -6.30 -10.48 -11.54
C ASP A 78 -6.17 -10.56 -13.06
N GLN A 79 -5.58 -9.55 -13.71
CA GLN A 79 -5.32 -9.51 -15.15
C GLN A 79 -3.92 -10.05 -15.51
N VAL A 80 -2.94 -9.79 -14.66
CA VAL A 80 -1.54 -10.24 -14.82
C VAL A 80 -1.23 -11.25 -13.70
N ALA A 81 -1.69 -12.50 -13.89
CA ALA A 81 -1.68 -13.52 -12.84
C ALA A 81 -0.27 -14.09 -12.53
N SER A 82 0.63 -14.12 -13.52
CA SER A 82 1.98 -14.64 -13.34
C SER A 82 2.88 -13.62 -12.64
N VAL A 83 3.70 -14.08 -11.69
CA VAL A 83 4.71 -13.24 -11.01
C VAL A 83 5.76 -12.75 -11.99
N GLU A 84 6.13 -13.61 -12.94
CA GLU A 84 7.11 -13.32 -13.98
C GLU A 84 6.61 -12.14 -14.85
N ASP A 85 5.39 -12.23 -15.37
CA ASP A 85 4.81 -11.17 -16.22
C ASP A 85 4.65 -9.86 -15.45
N ARG A 86 4.26 -9.92 -14.17
CA ARG A 86 4.19 -8.72 -13.31
C ARG A 86 5.56 -8.10 -13.09
N THR A 87 6.58 -8.95 -12.91
CA THR A 87 7.96 -8.49 -12.73
C THR A 87 8.46 -7.79 -13.98
N GLU A 88 8.28 -8.40 -15.15
CA GLU A 88 8.65 -7.79 -16.44
C GLU A 88 7.93 -6.46 -16.64
N LEU A 89 6.64 -6.40 -16.30
CA LEU A 89 5.85 -5.19 -16.42
C LEU A 89 6.34 -4.09 -15.46
N VAL A 90 6.66 -4.41 -14.21
CA VAL A 90 7.28 -3.44 -13.28
C VAL A 90 8.60 -2.95 -13.83
N MET A 91 9.49 -3.86 -14.27
CA MET A 91 10.80 -3.52 -14.83
C MET A 91 10.69 -2.57 -16.03
N SER A 92 9.75 -2.82 -16.94
CA SER A 92 9.52 -1.96 -18.13
C SER A 92 9.15 -0.51 -17.79
N HIS A 93 8.72 -0.26 -16.57
CA HIS A 93 8.43 1.07 -16.06
C HIS A 93 9.58 1.72 -15.28
N THR A 94 10.72 1.05 -15.19
CA THR A 94 11.92 1.55 -14.49
C THR A 94 13.01 1.99 -15.47
N THR A 95 13.96 2.79 -15.01
CA THR A 95 15.09 3.23 -15.83
C THR A 95 15.97 2.03 -16.17
N ASN A 96 16.23 1.82 -17.45
CA ASN A 96 17.05 0.73 -17.98
C ASN A 96 16.57 -0.68 -17.56
N GLU A 97 15.32 -0.83 -17.11
CA GLU A 97 14.78 -2.09 -16.60
C GLU A 97 15.56 -2.68 -15.42
N GLU A 98 16.25 -1.82 -14.63
CA GLU A 98 17.11 -2.23 -13.52
C GLU A 98 16.35 -2.50 -12.22
N GLY A 99 15.07 -2.15 -12.16
CA GLY A 99 14.21 -2.26 -10.98
C GLY A 99 13.95 -0.93 -10.29
N THR A 100 13.22 -0.99 -9.19
CA THR A 100 12.71 0.18 -8.47
C THR A 100 13.61 0.57 -7.31
N ASP A 101 13.65 1.85 -6.97
CA ASP A 101 14.41 2.37 -5.84
C ASP A 101 13.86 1.85 -4.52
N ILE A 102 12.53 1.82 -4.41
CA ILE A 102 11.83 1.43 -3.19
C ILE A 102 10.63 0.54 -3.54
N VAL A 103 10.43 -0.51 -2.73
CA VAL A 103 9.21 -1.31 -2.71
C VAL A 103 8.62 -1.28 -1.31
N PHE A 104 7.34 -0.96 -1.21
CA PHE A 104 6.52 -1.16 -0.01
C PHE A 104 5.66 -2.40 -0.18
N GLU A 105 5.82 -3.38 0.69
CA GLU A 105 4.90 -4.50 0.82
C GLU A 105 3.78 -4.10 1.79
N CYS A 106 2.57 -3.91 1.27
CA CYS A 106 1.37 -3.53 2.04
C CYS A 106 0.21 -4.52 1.84
N ALA A 107 0.44 -5.64 1.17
CA ALA A 107 -0.57 -6.65 0.92
C ALA A 107 -0.73 -7.62 2.10
N GLY A 108 0.37 -7.90 2.83
CA GLY A 108 0.38 -8.85 3.94
C GLY A 108 0.19 -10.31 3.51
N PHE A 109 0.53 -10.63 2.26
CA PHE A 109 0.43 -11.97 1.69
C PHE A 109 1.82 -12.57 1.55
N LEU A 110 2.06 -13.75 2.13
CA LEU A 110 3.39 -14.38 2.11
C LEU A 110 4.08 -14.39 0.73
N PRO A 111 3.39 -14.69 -0.40
CA PRO A 111 4.01 -14.65 -1.73
C PRO A 111 4.39 -13.25 -2.21
N ALA A 112 3.80 -12.18 -1.67
CA ALA A 112 4.08 -10.81 -2.11
C ALA A 112 5.50 -10.36 -1.72
N THR A 113 6.02 -10.84 -0.59
CA THR A 113 7.37 -10.46 -0.12
C THR A 113 8.48 -10.90 -1.09
N PRO A 114 8.61 -12.18 -1.50
CA PRO A 114 9.64 -12.56 -2.48
C PRO A 114 9.43 -11.90 -3.85
N GLU A 115 8.20 -11.71 -4.27
CA GLU A 115 7.88 -10.98 -5.50
C GLU A 115 8.37 -9.52 -5.42
N GLY A 116 8.05 -8.80 -4.34
CA GLY A 116 8.47 -7.42 -4.15
C GLY A 116 9.99 -7.24 -4.01
N LEU A 117 10.67 -8.18 -3.34
CA LEU A 117 12.14 -8.22 -3.31
C LEU A 117 12.73 -8.38 -4.72
N GLY A 118 12.01 -9.07 -5.61
CA GLY A 118 12.35 -9.18 -7.02
C GLY A 118 12.38 -7.82 -7.73
N TYR A 119 11.44 -6.94 -7.44
CA TYR A 119 11.30 -5.63 -8.08
C TYR A 119 12.38 -4.62 -7.73
N VAL A 120 13.01 -4.76 -6.53
CA VAL A 120 13.98 -3.79 -6.03
C VAL A 120 15.28 -3.86 -6.83
N LYS A 121 15.80 -2.71 -7.25
CA LYS A 121 17.11 -2.60 -7.92
C LYS A 121 18.28 -2.83 -6.96
N TYR A 122 19.51 -2.83 -7.50
CA TYR A 122 20.74 -2.81 -6.71
C TYR A 122 20.78 -1.55 -5.80
N ASP A 123 21.24 -1.71 -4.55
CA ASP A 123 21.24 -0.68 -3.48
C ASP A 123 19.86 -0.09 -3.13
N GLY A 124 18.77 -0.70 -3.58
CA GLY A 124 17.42 -0.26 -3.28
C GLY A 124 16.93 -0.64 -1.88
N THR A 125 15.69 -0.26 -1.58
CA THR A 125 15.06 -0.47 -0.27
C THR A 125 13.76 -1.26 -0.41
N PHE A 126 13.63 -2.31 0.38
CA PHE A 126 12.37 -3.00 0.60
C PHE A 126 11.82 -2.64 1.98
N VAL A 127 10.57 -2.21 2.06
CA VAL A 127 9.90 -1.84 3.30
C VAL A 127 8.72 -2.77 3.54
N GLU A 128 8.82 -3.58 4.58
CA GLU A 128 7.77 -4.49 5.01
C GLU A 128 6.76 -3.76 5.90
N VAL A 129 5.50 -3.74 5.50
CA VAL A 129 4.40 -3.04 6.19
C VAL A 129 3.20 -3.96 6.39
N GLY A 130 2.99 -4.92 5.49
CA GLY A 130 1.75 -5.68 5.38
C GLY A 130 1.59 -6.81 6.40
N HIS A 131 2.67 -7.45 6.81
CA HIS A 131 2.64 -8.61 7.70
C HIS A 131 2.53 -8.25 9.19
N PHE A 132 1.54 -7.46 9.57
CA PHE A 132 1.29 -7.12 10.97
C PHE A 132 0.58 -8.25 11.75
N VAL A 133 0.07 -9.28 11.06
CA VAL A 133 -0.43 -10.53 11.64
C VAL A 133 0.51 -11.66 11.24
N ASP A 134 0.84 -12.55 12.18
CA ASP A 134 1.65 -13.72 11.88
C ASP A 134 0.87 -14.66 10.96
N MET A 135 1.30 -14.72 9.71
CA MET A 135 0.74 -15.56 8.64
C MET A 135 1.61 -16.81 8.38
N GLY A 136 2.66 -17.01 9.18
CA GLY A 136 3.62 -18.12 9.01
C GLY A 136 4.96 -17.68 8.42
N SER A 137 5.64 -18.58 7.71
CA SER A 137 7.00 -18.39 7.22
C SER A 137 7.08 -18.45 5.70
N ILE A 138 8.09 -17.77 5.16
CA ILE A 138 8.46 -17.85 3.74
C ILE A 138 9.92 -18.29 3.61
N ASP A 139 10.21 -19.03 2.56
CA ASP A 139 11.59 -19.36 2.19
C ASP A 139 12.15 -18.28 1.27
N LEU A 140 13.28 -17.70 1.65
CA LEU A 140 13.98 -16.67 0.86
C LEU A 140 15.39 -17.10 0.52
N ASN A 141 15.77 -16.97 -0.74
CA ASN A 141 17.17 -17.05 -1.12
C ASN A 141 17.88 -15.72 -0.80
N LEU A 142 18.43 -15.64 0.42
CA LEU A 142 19.08 -14.43 0.91
C LEU A 142 20.22 -13.95 0.03
N ASN A 143 20.96 -14.88 -0.60
CA ASN A 143 22.06 -14.52 -1.50
C ASN A 143 21.54 -13.78 -2.73
N GLN A 144 20.52 -14.32 -3.40
CA GLN A 144 20.02 -13.74 -4.65
C GLN A 144 19.16 -12.50 -4.40
N LEU A 145 18.29 -12.53 -3.38
CA LEU A 145 17.29 -11.48 -3.18
C LEU A 145 17.82 -10.31 -2.37
N LEU A 146 18.79 -10.52 -1.47
CA LEU A 146 19.31 -9.47 -0.58
C LEU A 146 20.78 -9.16 -0.85
N MET A 147 21.67 -10.17 -0.70
CA MET A 147 23.11 -9.95 -0.69
C MET A 147 23.64 -9.46 -2.03
N ARG A 148 23.25 -10.11 -3.13
CA ARG A 148 23.69 -9.72 -4.49
C ARG A 148 23.20 -8.36 -4.93
N LYS A 149 22.08 -7.92 -4.38
CA LYS A 149 21.50 -6.60 -4.68
C LYS A 149 21.91 -5.54 -3.65
N ASN A 150 22.61 -5.93 -2.58
CA ASN A 150 23.00 -5.01 -1.49
C ASN A 150 21.79 -4.26 -0.91
N LEU A 151 20.64 -4.96 -0.74
CA LEU A 151 19.38 -4.35 -0.35
C LEU A 151 19.38 -3.87 1.10
N ARG A 152 18.66 -2.77 1.32
CA ARG A 152 18.22 -2.34 2.64
C ARG A 152 16.82 -2.90 2.90
N LEU A 153 16.67 -3.61 4.02
CA LEU A 153 15.40 -4.15 4.49
C LEU A 153 14.95 -3.35 5.71
N GLU A 154 13.77 -2.76 5.63
CA GLU A 154 13.15 -1.98 6.70
C GLU A 154 11.82 -2.61 7.08
N ALA A 155 11.41 -2.45 8.35
CA ALA A 155 10.12 -2.92 8.82
C ALA A 155 9.34 -1.80 9.50
N VAL A 156 8.02 -1.84 9.36
CA VAL A 156 7.10 -0.86 9.93
C VAL A 156 6.08 -1.58 10.81
N TRP A 157 6.09 -1.23 12.09
CA TRP A 157 5.11 -1.74 13.05
C TRP A 157 4.43 -0.58 13.75
N ALA A 158 3.13 -0.47 13.57
CA ALA A 158 2.29 0.57 14.19
C ALA A 158 2.79 2.01 13.91
N SER A 159 2.25 2.96 14.64
CA SER A 159 2.61 4.37 14.55
C SER A 159 2.93 4.94 15.92
N GLN A 160 3.68 6.05 15.95
CA GLN A 160 4.05 6.79 17.13
C GLN A 160 3.50 8.23 17.04
N TYR A 161 3.56 8.97 18.12
CA TYR A 161 3.09 10.35 18.21
C TYR A 161 3.61 11.24 17.07
N GLU A 162 4.89 11.11 16.71
CA GLU A 162 5.49 11.92 15.65
C GLU A 162 4.82 11.72 14.28
N HIS A 163 4.29 10.52 13.99
CA HIS A 163 3.60 10.23 12.74
C HIS A 163 2.24 10.95 12.67
N PHE A 164 1.55 11.09 13.81
CA PHE A 164 0.33 11.91 13.92
C PHE A 164 0.64 13.39 13.72
N VAL A 165 1.68 13.92 14.37
CA VAL A 165 2.08 15.32 14.23
C VAL A 165 2.37 15.68 12.76
N ARG A 166 2.95 14.75 12.00
CA ARG A 166 3.25 14.95 10.57
C ARG A 166 2.04 14.71 9.67
N GLY A 167 1.23 13.70 9.98
CA GLY A 167 0.13 13.24 9.14
C GLY A 167 -1.13 14.12 9.21
N LEU A 168 -1.51 14.57 10.41
CA LEU A 168 -2.74 15.33 10.59
C LEU A 168 -2.81 16.61 9.75
N PRO A 169 -1.75 17.45 9.65
CA PRO A 169 -1.77 18.62 8.78
C PRO A 169 -1.98 18.31 7.30
N ILE A 170 -1.53 17.12 6.83
CA ILE A 170 -1.72 16.67 5.45
C ILE A 170 -3.19 16.32 5.21
N LEU A 171 -3.79 15.58 6.15
CA LEU A 171 -5.23 15.26 6.10
C LEU A 171 -6.09 16.52 6.16
N GLU A 172 -5.70 17.51 6.97
CA GLU A 172 -6.40 18.79 7.12
C GLU A 172 -6.44 19.59 5.82
N LYS A 173 -5.35 19.58 5.03
CA LYS A 173 -5.31 20.21 3.71
C LYS A 173 -6.26 19.55 2.70
N ASN A 174 -6.55 18.27 2.87
CA ASN A 174 -7.49 17.50 2.05
C ASN A 174 -7.21 17.59 0.53
N GLU A 175 -5.94 17.55 0.14
CA GLU A 175 -5.49 17.66 -1.26
C GLU A 175 -5.69 16.34 -2.06
N PHE A 176 -5.98 15.24 -1.36
CA PHE A 176 -6.24 13.93 -1.96
C PHE A 176 -7.68 13.49 -1.67
N PRO A 177 -8.26 12.59 -2.46
CA PRO A 177 -9.64 12.14 -2.27
C PRO A 177 -9.80 11.17 -1.09
N PHE A 178 -9.37 11.57 0.12
CA PHE A 178 -9.38 10.73 1.32
C PHE A 178 -10.77 10.18 1.64
N ALA A 179 -11.82 10.95 1.42
CA ALA A 179 -13.19 10.51 1.67
C ALA A 179 -13.60 9.31 0.79
N GLU A 180 -13.02 9.17 -0.41
CA GLU A 180 -13.29 8.02 -1.30
C GLU A 180 -12.70 6.71 -0.76
N MET A 181 -11.78 6.76 0.21
CA MET A 181 -11.29 5.56 0.91
C MET A 181 -12.36 4.94 1.80
N VAL A 182 -13.27 5.74 2.35
CA VAL A 182 -14.40 5.23 3.13
C VAL A 182 -15.44 4.68 2.15
N SER A 183 -15.29 3.42 1.80
CA SER A 183 -16.16 2.76 0.82
C SER A 183 -17.56 2.49 1.37
N HIS A 184 -17.67 2.17 2.66
CA HIS A 184 -18.92 1.84 3.33
C HIS A 184 -18.97 2.41 4.74
N VAL A 185 -20.16 2.86 5.13
CA VAL A 185 -20.49 3.18 6.52
C VAL A 185 -21.62 2.24 6.92
N LEU A 186 -21.37 1.35 7.87
CA LEU A 186 -22.31 0.31 8.29
C LEU A 186 -22.80 0.57 9.70
N PRO A 187 -24.06 0.23 10.01
CA PRO A 187 -24.53 0.14 11.37
C PRO A 187 -23.83 -1.03 12.10
N LEU A 188 -23.79 -0.99 13.42
CA LEU A 188 -23.16 -2.03 14.22
C LEU A 188 -23.74 -3.43 13.94
N SER A 189 -25.02 -3.52 13.61
CA SER A 189 -25.71 -4.77 13.26
C SER A 189 -25.15 -5.47 12.01
N ARG A 190 -24.47 -4.73 11.10
CA ARG A 190 -23.87 -5.26 9.86
C ARG A 190 -22.35 -5.44 9.95
N VAL A 191 -21.75 -5.29 11.13
CA VAL A 191 -20.28 -5.38 11.28
C VAL A 191 -19.70 -6.70 10.76
N LYS A 192 -20.41 -7.81 10.96
CA LYS A 192 -20.01 -9.14 10.47
C LYS A 192 -19.88 -9.17 8.95
N GLU A 193 -20.87 -8.62 8.23
CA GLU A 193 -20.84 -8.53 6.76
C GLU A 193 -19.61 -7.74 6.29
N GLY A 194 -19.25 -6.65 6.98
CA GLY A 194 -18.06 -5.87 6.69
C GLY A 194 -16.77 -6.68 6.81
N PHE A 195 -16.60 -7.48 7.86
CA PHE A 195 -15.45 -8.38 8.02
C PHE A 195 -15.41 -9.47 6.95
N GLU A 196 -16.56 -10.08 6.64
CA GLU A 196 -16.65 -11.12 5.60
C GLU A 196 -16.27 -10.55 4.23
N ALA A 197 -16.72 -9.35 3.90
CA ALA A 197 -16.37 -8.69 2.64
C ALA A 197 -14.87 -8.37 2.54
N LEU A 198 -14.23 -7.94 3.63
CA LEU A 198 -12.79 -7.64 3.66
C LEU A 198 -11.90 -8.89 3.61
N ASN A 199 -12.40 -10.04 4.10
CA ASN A 199 -11.70 -11.33 4.07
C ASN A 199 -12.03 -12.16 2.82
N GLY A 200 -12.98 -11.69 1.99
CA GLY A 200 -13.48 -12.42 0.83
C GLY A 200 -13.09 -11.76 -0.50
N ASN A 201 -14.11 -11.45 -1.28
CA ASN A 201 -13.95 -10.90 -2.63
C ASN A 201 -13.84 -9.37 -2.70
N TYR A 202 -13.76 -8.70 -1.56
CA TYR A 202 -13.72 -7.24 -1.44
C TYR A 202 -14.94 -6.53 -2.04
N GLN A 203 -16.11 -7.15 -1.98
CA GLN A 203 -17.38 -6.59 -2.46
C GLN A 203 -18.42 -6.57 -1.33
N LEU A 204 -19.14 -5.47 -1.20
CA LEU A 204 -20.28 -5.32 -0.31
C LEU A 204 -21.27 -4.34 -0.95
N ASP A 205 -22.56 -4.66 -0.94
CA ASP A 205 -23.62 -3.84 -1.54
C ASP A 205 -23.26 -3.39 -3.00
N ASP A 206 -22.77 -4.34 -3.83
CA ASP A 206 -22.34 -4.13 -5.22
C ASP A 206 -21.20 -3.10 -5.39
N LYS A 207 -20.45 -2.82 -4.33
CA LYS A 207 -19.37 -1.85 -4.33
C LYS A 207 -18.08 -2.44 -3.78
N THR A 208 -16.95 -2.08 -4.39
CA THR A 208 -15.62 -2.50 -3.91
C THR A 208 -15.33 -1.91 -2.53
N THR A 209 -14.93 -2.76 -1.59
CA THR A 209 -14.54 -2.35 -0.24
C THR A 209 -13.08 -1.87 -0.19
N VAL A 210 -12.84 -0.76 0.48
CA VAL A 210 -11.49 -0.24 0.80
C VAL A 210 -11.35 -0.08 2.31
N LYS A 211 -12.05 0.89 2.89
CA LYS A 211 -12.18 1.11 4.33
C LYS A 211 -13.67 1.06 4.68
N ILE A 212 -14.01 0.16 5.58
CA ILE A 212 -15.37 0.08 6.14
C ILE A 212 -15.35 0.76 7.51
N VAL A 213 -16.29 1.67 7.71
CA VAL A 213 -16.53 2.36 8.96
C VAL A 213 -17.78 1.80 9.60
N VAL A 214 -17.75 1.55 10.89
CA VAL A 214 -18.92 1.15 11.66
C VAL A 214 -19.38 2.36 12.47
N GLN A 215 -20.62 2.75 12.29
CA GLN A 215 -21.25 3.83 13.03
C GLN A 215 -22.19 3.24 14.08
N SER A 216 -22.15 3.76 15.32
CA SER A 216 -23.16 3.36 16.28
C SER A 216 -24.52 3.86 15.81
N ASP A 217 -25.55 3.01 16.00
CA ASP A 217 -26.94 3.43 15.82
C ASP A 217 -27.23 4.46 16.93
N ALA A 218 -26.86 5.71 16.69
CA ALA A 218 -27.24 6.79 17.60
C ALA A 218 -28.71 7.12 17.31
N ASP A 219 -29.53 7.03 18.35
CA ASP A 219 -30.89 7.54 18.38
C ASP A 219 -30.96 9.06 18.09
#